data_6013d6163364f06c3534852c30683a43
#
_entry.id   6013d6163364f06c3534852c30683a43
#
_cell.length_a   1.000
_cell.length_b   1.000
_cell.length_c   1.000
_cell.angle_alpha   90.00
_cell.angle_beta   90.00
_cell.angle_gamma   90.00
#
_symmetry.space_group_name_H-M   'P 1'
#
loop_
_entity.id
_entity.type
_entity.pdbx_description
1 polymer ?
#
loop_
_entity_poly.entity_id
_entity_poly.type
_entity_poly.pdbx_seq_one_letter_code
_entity_poly.pdbx_strand_id
1 'polypeptide(L)'
;YSGFEPKCSKVVASTCTRMMETQTSTWFGFNGTRAENRTYIYWHGRDNRTIISLNKYYNLSLHCKRPGNKTVVPITLMSGLVFHTQPINKRPKQAWCWFKGNWTEAMQEVKETLAKHPRYTGTNDTKNINFAAPGKGSDPEVAYMWTNCRGEFFYCNMTWFLNWIGNKTRHNYVPCHIKQIINTWHKVGKNVYLPPREGELTCNSTVTSLIANIDWQNNNQTNITFSAEVAELYRLELGDYKLVEITPIGFAPTEQKRYSSAHGRHTRGVFVLGFLGFLATAGSAMGAASLTLSAQSRTLLAGIVQQQQQLLDVVKRQQEMLRLTVWGTKNLQARVTAIEKYLQDQARLNSWGCAFRQVCHTTVPWGNESLTPDWNNMTWQEWEEKVRYLEANISQNLEQAQIQQEKNMYELQKLNSWDVFGNWFDLTSWIKYIQYGVYIVVAVVALRIVIYVVQMMS
;
A
#
# COMPACT_ATOMS: atom_id res chain seq x y z
N TYR A 1 10.94 -5.85 -20.49
CA TYR A 1 9.99 -6.34 -21.50
C TYR A 1 9.93 -5.37 -22.66
N SER A 2 10.35 -5.78 -23.83
CA SER A 2 10.19 -4.94 -25.00
C SER A 2 8.71 -4.85 -25.38
N GLY A 3 8.17 -3.64 -25.41
CA GLY A 3 6.82 -3.36 -25.86
C GLY A 3 5.71 -3.42 -24.81
N PHE A 4 6.02 -3.74 -23.54
CA PHE A 4 5.04 -3.72 -22.47
C PHE A 4 5.35 -2.65 -21.45
N GLU A 5 4.41 -1.73 -21.27
CA GLU A 5 4.43 -0.70 -20.24
C GLU A 5 3.14 -0.74 -19.45
N PRO A 6 3.13 -1.27 -18.21
CA PRO A 6 1.96 -1.14 -17.35
C PRO A 6 1.77 0.33 -17.01
N LYS A 7 0.61 0.86 -17.37
CA LYS A 7 0.27 2.26 -17.12
C LYS A 7 -0.76 2.37 -16.02
N CYS A 8 -0.48 3.24 -15.06
CA CYS A 8 -1.43 3.68 -14.06
C CYS A 8 -1.78 5.14 -14.31
N SER A 9 -3.05 5.49 -14.27
CA SER A 9 -3.48 6.88 -14.39
C SER A 9 -3.06 7.72 -13.18
N LYS A 10 -3.00 7.09 -12.01
CA LYS A 10 -2.58 7.73 -10.76
C LYS A 10 -1.96 6.70 -9.84
N VAL A 11 -0.81 7.03 -9.27
CA VAL A 11 -0.14 6.21 -8.27
C VAL A 11 -0.09 6.97 -6.95
N VAL A 12 -0.53 6.32 -5.89
CA VAL A 12 -0.44 6.83 -4.52
C VAL A 12 0.34 5.82 -3.70
N ALA A 13 1.40 6.27 -3.06
CA ALA A 13 2.19 5.40 -2.22
C ALA A 13 2.65 6.11 -0.96
N SER A 14 2.84 5.32 0.08
CA SER A 14 3.24 5.80 1.39
C SER A 14 4.13 4.77 2.08
N THR A 15 5.17 5.23 2.77
CA THR A 15 6.06 4.39 3.58
C THR A 15 5.49 4.06 4.96
N CYS A 16 4.42 4.74 5.36
CA CYS A 16 3.71 4.51 6.61
C CYS A 16 2.21 4.64 6.38
N THR A 17 1.41 4.13 7.31
CA THR A 17 -0.03 4.32 7.27
C THR A 17 -0.34 5.81 7.31
N ARG A 18 -0.92 6.31 6.25
CA ARG A 18 -1.37 7.70 6.15
C ARG A 18 -2.87 7.72 6.30
N MET A 19 -3.33 8.33 7.37
CA MET A 19 -4.72 8.69 7.52
C MET A 19 -4.89 10.12 7.01
N MET A 20 -5.55 10.26 5.88
CA MET A 20 -5.95 11.57 5.38
C MET A 20 -7.45 11.71 5.59
N GLU A 21 -7.81 12.40 6.64
CA GLU A 21 -9.19 12.79 6.87
C GLU A 21 -9.47 14.05 6.04
N THR A 22 -9.98 13.86 4.85
CA THR A 22 -10.60 14.92 4.08
C THR A 22 -12.09 14.79 4.24
N GLN A 23 -12.71 15.84 4.72
CA GLN A 23 -14.16 16.09 4.76
C GLN A 23 -15.02 14.82 4.88
N THR A 24 -15.16 14.33 6.10
CA THR A 24 -16.10 13.26 6.41
C THR A 24 -17.50 13.85 6.57
N SER A 25 -18.46 13.24 5.92
CA SER A 25 -19.87 13.55 6.10
C SER A 25 -20.68 12.27 6.05
N THR A 26 -21.86 12.30 6.65
CA THR A 26 -22.87 11.27 6.48
C THR A 26 -23.92 11.72 5.48
N TRP A 27 -24.70 10.83 4.95
CA TRP A 27 -25.74 11.03 3.95
C TRP A 27 -25.21 11.39 2.55
N PHE A 28 -24.28 12.32 2.44
CA PHE A 28 -23.73 12.78 1.16
C PHE A 28 -22.22 12.63 1.11
N GLY A 29 -21.70 12.42 -0.09
CA GLY A 29 -20.28 12.55 -0.39
C GLY A 29 -20.00 13.92 -1.02
N PHE A 30 -18.94 14.57 -0.57
CA PHE A 30 -18.54 15.88 -1.06
C PHE A 30 -17.22 15.82 -1.84
N ASN A 31 -17.10 16.67 -2.86
CA ASN A 31 -15.88 16.84 -3.65
C ASN A 31 -15.29 15.53 -4.20
N GLY A 32 -16.14 14.57 -4.51
CA GLY A 32 -15.72 13.30 -5.07
C GLY A 32 -15.18 13.44 -6.47
N THR A 33 -14.19 12.59 -6.82
CA THR A 33 -13.53 12.59 -8.12
C THR A 33 -14.21 11.67 -9.14
N ARG A 34 -15.10 10.78 -8.67
CA ARG A 34 -15.75 9.76 -9.49
C ARG A 34 -17.06 10.19 -10.11
N ALA A 35 -17.54 11.39 -9.78
CA ALA A 35 -18.77 11.89 -10.35
C ALA A 35 -18.62 12.18 -11.85
N GLU A 36 -19.60 11.75 -12.64
CA GLU A 36 -19.67 11.92 -14.09
C GLU A 36 -20.91 12.73 -14.47
N ASN A 37 -21.09 13.00 -15.74
CA ASN A 37 -22.28 13.65 -16.28
C ASN A 37 -23.49 12.70 -16.41
N ARG A 38 -23.60 11.77 -15.51
CA ARG A 38 -24.70 10.81 -15.41
C ARG A 38 -24.91 10.39 -13.96
N THR A 39 -26.11 9.94 -13.63
CA THR A 39 -26.44 9.33 -12.34
C THR A 39 -26.30 7.82 -12.47
N TYR A 40 -25.55 7.19 -11.56
CA TYR A 40 -25.42 5.76 -11.50
C TYR A 40 -25.38 5.25 -10.05
N ILE A 41 -25.79 4.00 -9.87
CA ILE A 41 -25.95 3.38 -8.57
C ILE A 41 -24.98 2.21 -8.45
N TYR A 42 -24.11 2.26 -7.45
CA TYR A 42 -23.34 1.11 -7.01
C TYR A 42 -24.07 0.39 -5.90
N TRP A 43 -24.43 -0.86 -6.16
CA TRP A 43 -25.17 -1.68 -5.23
C TRP A 43 -24.28 -2.74 -4.61
N HIS A 44 -24.29 -2.85 -3.27
CA HIS A 44 -23.53 -3.88 -2.57
C HIS A 44 -24.04 -5.28 -2.95
N GLY A 45 -23.11 -6.23 -3.18
CA GLY A 45 -23.45 -7.54 -3.74
C GLY A 45 -24.42 -8.40 -2.91
N ARG A 46 -24.52 -8.20 -1.61
CA ARG A 46 -25.33 -9.01 -0.70
C ARG A 46 -26.41 -8.24 0.06
N ASP A 47 -26.29 -6.93 0.15
CA ASP A 47 -27.14 -6.07 0.95
C ASP A 47 -27.92 -5.07 0.09
N ASN A 48 -28.83 -4.35 0.73
CA ASN A 48 -29.53 -3.21 0.13
C ASN A 48 -28.77 -1.89 0.29
N ARG A 49 -27.50 -1.95 0.67
CA ARG A 49 -26.64 -0.76 0.77
C ARG A 49 -26.21 -0.32 -0.62
N THR A 50 -26.37 0.95 -0.88
CA THR A 50 -26.00 1.55 -2.14
C THR A 50 -25.27 2.85 -1.94
N ILE A 51 -24.46 3.20 -2.93
CA ILE A 51 -23.96 4.55 -3.10
C ILE A 51 -24.39 5.03 -4.48
N ILE A 52 -24.99 6.21 -4.51
CA ILE A 52 -25.53 6.80 -5.73
C ILE A 52 -24.65 7.98 -6.10
N SER A 53 -24.00 7.89 -7.26
CA SER A 53 -23.24 9.00 -7.80
C SER A 53 -24.19 9.95 -8.53
N LEU A 54 -24.17 11.21 -8.13
CA LEU A 54 -25.03 12.23 -8.69
C LEU A 54 -24.43 12.85 -9.94
N ASN A 55 -25.29 13.29 -10.85
CA ASN A 55 -24.90 13.93 -12.07
C ASN A 55 -24.27 15.31 -11.78
N LYS A 56 -23.06 15.52 -12.26
CA LYS A 56 -22.35 16.81 -12.14
C LYS A 56 -23.05 17.98 -12.80
N TYR A 57 -23.86 17.71 -13.80
CA TYR A 57 -24.54 18.76 -14.56
C TYR A 57 -25.47 19.62 -13.70
N TYR A 58 -26.05 19.06 -12.64
CA TYR A 58 -26.97 19.79 -11.76
C TYR A 58 -26.29 20.77 -10.79
N ASN A 59 -24.97 20.78 -10.70
CA ASN A 59 -24.20 21.66 -9.84
C ASN A 59 -24.68 21.69 -8.39
N LEU A 60 -24.89 20.51 -7.82
CA LEU A 60 -25.35 20.38 -6.46
C LEU A 60 -24.27 20.81 -5.47
N SER A 61 -24.63 21.70 -4.57
CA SER A 61 -23.70 22.17 -3.55
C SER A 61 -24.37 22.36 -2.21
N LEU A 62 -23.57 22.30 -1.17
CA LEU A 62 -23.95 22.57 0.20
C LEU A 62 -23.11 23.71 0.75
N HIS A 63 -23.77 24.74 1.25
CA HIS A 63 -23.12 25.88 1.86
C HIS A 63 -23.51 25.95 3.33
N CYS A 64 -22.54 25.73 4.21
CA CYS A 64 -22.75 25.78 5.66
C CYS A 64 -22.12 27.01 6.26
N LYS A 65 -22.82 27.65 7.20
CA LYS A 65 -22.38 28.87 7.85
C LYS A 65 -22.72 28.85 9.34
N ARG A 66 -21.74 29.25 10.15
CA ARG A 66 -21.93 29.63 11.54
C ARG A 66 -21.66 31.13 11.65
N PRO A 67 -22.68 31.98 11.76
CA PRO A 67 -22.49 33.42 11.86
C PRO A 67 -22.05 33.85 13.24
N GLY A 68 -21.43 35.02 13.35
CA GLY A 68 -21.18 35.73 14.59
C GLY A 68 -19.73 35.69 15.07
N ASN A 69 -19.47 36.57 16.06
CA ASN A 69 -18.19 36.66 16.75
C ASN A 69 -18.19 35.66 17.92
N LYS A 70 -17.61 34.52 17.70
CA LYS A 70 -17.38 33.52 18.73
C LYS A 70 -16.00 33.67 19.30
N THR A 71 -15.90 33.93 20.61
CA THR A 71 -14.64 33.98 21.32
C THR A 71 -14.42 32.70 22.10
N VAL A 72 -13.21 32.21 22.13
CA VAL A 72 -12.81 31.03 22.87
C VAL A 72 -11.65 31.39 23.77
N VAL A 73 -11.81 31.12 25.08
CA VAL A 73 -10.78 31.37 26.07
C VAL A 73 -10.19 30.04 26.53
N PRO A 74 -8.90 29.80 26.32
CA PRO A 74 -8.23 28.61 26.85
C PRO A 74 -7.96 28.81 28.34
N ILE A 75 -8.30 27.83 29.16
CA ILE A 75 -7.98 27.77 30.60
C ILE A 75 -7.08 26.56 30.83
N THR A 76 -5.90 26.80 31.39
CA THR A 76 -4.97 25.72 31.77
C THR A 76 -5.31 25.24 33.16
N LEU A 77 -5.62 23.96 33.31
CA LEU A 77 -5.87 23.31 34.60
C LEU A 77 -4.53 22.95 35.28
N MET A 78 -4.55 22.77 36.61
CA MET A 78 -3.37 22.38 37.40
C MET A 78 -2.72 21.06 36.90
N SER A 79 -3.48 20.18 36.25
CA SER A 79 -3.00 18.93 35.69
C SER A 79 -2.28 19.08 34.34
N GLY A 80 -2.10 20.31 33.83
CA GLY A 80 -1.56 20.57 32.49
C GLY A 80 -2.57 20.41 31.34
N LEU A 81 -3.80 20.02 31.62
CA LEU A 81 -4.89 19.95 30.64
C LEU A 81 -5.39 21.36 30.30
N VAL A 82 -5.69 21.57 29.02
CA VAL A 82 -6.26 22.83 28.52
C VAL A 82 -7.76 22.67 28.39
N PHE A 83 -8.50 23.54 29.04
CA PHE A 83 -9.93 23.63 28.95
C PHE A 83 -10.34 24.86 28.13
N HIS A 84 -11.26 24.70 27.19
CA HIS A 84 -11.75 25.80 26.36
C HIS A 84 -13.13 26.22 26.85
N THR A 85 -13.28 27.49 27.13
CA THR A 85 -14.57 28.09 27.51
C THR A 85 -15.03 29.08 26.45
N GLN A 86 -16.35 29.11 26.23
CA GLN A 86 -16.99 30.06 25.33
C GLN A 86 -17.86 31.00 26.16
N PRO A 87 -17.58 32.32 26.18
CA PRO A 87 -18.47 33.26 26.77
C PRO A 87 -19.86 33.21 26.11
N ILE A 88 -20.90 33.21 26.89
CA ILE A 88 -22.28 33.21 26.39
C ILE A 88 -22.52 34.53 25.66
N ASN A 89 -22.82 34.44 24.36
CA ASN A 89 -23.21 35.60 23.56
C ASN A 89 -24.71 35.90 23.82
N LYS A 90 -25.05 37.16 23.99
CA LYS A 90 -26.42 37.57 24.31
C LYS A 90 -27.48 37.20 23.24
N ARG A 91 -27.02 36.91 22.00
CA ARG A 91 -27.84 36.46 20.87
C ARG A 91 -27.09 35.46 20.01
N PRO A 92 -26.97 34.19 20.44
CA PRO A 92 -26.34 33.19 19.62
C PRO A 92 -27.14 32.98 18.34
N LYS A 93 -26.52 33.17 17.20
CA LYS A 93 -27.09 32.83 15.89
C LYS A 93 -26.86 31.36 15.62
N GLN A 94 -27.89 30.66 15.20
CA GLN A 94 -27.86 29.25 14.87
C GLN A 94 -27.03 29.00 13.58
N ALA A 95 -26.32 27.91 13.49
CA ALA A 95 -25.67 27.47 12.26
C ALA A 95 -26.72 26.91 11.29
N TRP A 96 -26.49 27.14 10.02
CA TRP A 96 -27.39 26.72 8.95
C TRP A 96 -26.55 26.14 7.78
N CYS A 97 -27.18 25.21 7.06
CA CYS A 97 -26.65 24.73 5.78
C CYS A 97 -27.72 24.96 4.69
N TRP A 98 -27.29 25.52 3.58
CA TRP A 98 -28.13 25.77 2.40
C TRP A 98 -27.80 24.78 1.30
N PHE A 99 -28.83 24.21 0.71
CA PHE A 99 -28.70 23.36 -0.47
C PHE A 99 -28.90 24.23 -1.72
N LYS A 100 -27.90 24.20 -2.61
CA LYS A 100 -27.91 24.92 -3.86
C LYS A 100 -27.81 23.99 -5.05
N GLY A 101 -28.41 24.39 -6.18
CA GLY A 101 -28.44 23.61 -7.40
C GLY A 101 -29.81 22.98 -7.68
N ASN A 102 -29.89 22.25 -8.77
CA ASN A 102 -31.15 21.64 -9.24
C ASN A 102 -31.44 20.31 -8.50
N TRP A 103 -31.65 20.37 -7.21
CA TRP A 103 -31.84 19.19 -6.38
C TRP A 103 -33.09 18.39 -6.74
N THR A 104 -34.21 19.08 -7.08
CA THR A 104 -35.44 18.39 -7.45
C THR A 104 -35.27 17.53 -8.68
N GLU A 105 -34.61 18.06 -9.72
CA GLU A 105 -34.31 17.31 -10.94
C GLU A 105 -33.30 16.19 -10.70
N ALA A 106 -32.27 16.46 -9.89
CA ALA A 106 -31.28 15.45 -9.53
C ALA A 106 -31.90 14.28 -8.77
N MET A 107 -32.77 14.55 -7.81
CA MET A 107 -33.47 13.51 -7.05
C MET A 107 -34.48 12.75 -7.91
N GLN A 108 -35.13 13.39 -8.86
CA GLN A 108 -36.00 12.73 -9.82
C GLN A 108 -35.18 11.79 -10.76
N GLU A 109 -34.01 12.22 -11.21
CA GLU A 109 -33.12 11.37 -11.99
C GLU A 109 -32.62 10.16 -11.21
N VAL A 110 -32.35 10.31 -9.92
CA VAL A 110 -32.00 9.19 -9.02
C VAL A 110 -33.13 8.15 -8.99
N LYS A 111 -34.36 8.58 -8.84
CA LYS A 111 -35.54 7.68 -8.85
C LYS A 111 -35.69 6.94 -10.18
N GLU A 112 -35.52 7.64 -11.28
CA GLU A 112 -35.57 7.05 -12.62
C GLU A 112 -34.46 6.04 -12.88
N THR A 113 -33.25 6.36 -12.41
CA THR A 113 -32.09 5.46 -12.50
C THR A 113 -32.30 4.21 -11.66
N LEU A 114 -32.88 4.35 -10.47
CA LEU A 114 -33.21 3.21 -9.62
C LEU A 114 -34.26 2.32 -10.26
N ALA A 115 -35.31 2.89 -10.86
CA ALA A 115 -36.37 2.13 -11.53
C ALA A 115 -35.83 1.29 -12.70
N LYS A 116 -34.77 1.73 -13.34
CA LYS A 116 -34.09 1.03 -14.46
C LYS A 116 -32.98 0.08 -14.00
N HIS A 117 -32.61 0.07 -12.74
CA HIS A 117 -31.51 -0.75 -12.25
C HIS A 117 -31.86 -2.25 -12.32
N PRO A 118 -30.97 -3.11 -12.86
CA PRO A 118 -31.26 -4.54 -13.06
C PRO A 118 -31.59 -5.30 -11.78
N ARG A 119 -31.02 -4.89 -10.66
CA ARG A 119 -31.20 -5.52 -9.36
C ARG A 119 -32.47 -5.09 -8.64
N TYR A 120 -33.06 -4.00 -9.05
CA TYR A 120 -34.26 -3.45 -8.47
C TYR A 120 -35.52 -4.13 -9.04
N THR A 121 -36.32 -4.73 -8.17
CA THR A 121 -37.54 -5.43 -8.52
C THR A 121 -38.79 -4.78 -7.95
N GLY A 122 -38.66 -3.58 -7.42
CA GLY A 122 -39.79 -2.82 -6.86
C GLY A 122 -40.60 -2.10 -7.91
N THR A 123 -41.38 -1.07 -7.46
CA THR A 123 -42.21 -0.31 -8.37
C THR A 123 -41.43 0.49 -9.40
N ASN A 124 -41.94 0.54 -10.63
CA ASN A 124 -41.36 1.38 -11.68
C ASN A 124 -41.98 2.81 -11.70
N ASP A 125 -42.97 3.05 -10.89
CA ASP A 125 -43.58 4.38 -10.78
C ASP A 125 -42.75 5.24 -9.81
N THR A 126 -42.12 6.28 -10.33
CA THR A 126 -41.29 7.20 -9.53
C THR A 126 -42.05 7.94 -8.46
N LYS A 127 -43.38 8.04 -8.58
CA LYS A 127 -44.24 8.65 -7.54
C LYS A 127 -44.29 7.82 -6.26
N ASN A 128 -44.08 6.52 -6.38
CA ASN A 128 -44.09 5.61 -5.23
C ASN A 128 -42.67 5.35 -4.67
N ILE A 129 -41.69 6.01 -5.20
CA ILE A 129 -40.31 6.00 -4.70
C ILE A 129 -40.09 7.28 -3.89
N ASN A 130 -39.83 7.14 -2.61
CA ASN A 130 -39.67 8.28 -1.70
C ASN A 130 -38.29 8.26 -1.04
N PHE A 131 -37.76 9.44 -0.77
CA PHE A 131 -36.62 9.60 0.10
C PHE A 131 -37.06 9.65 1.55
N ALA A 132 -36.36 8.93 2.42
CA ALA A 132 -36.72 8.84 3.83
C ALA A 132 -35.48 9.04 4.72
N ALA A 133 -35.73 9.54 5.92
CA ALA A 133 -34.74 9.56 6.98
C ALA A 133 -34.64 8.17 7.63
N PRO A 134 -33.51 7.83 8.29
CA PRO A 134 -33.41 6.63 9.12
C PRO A 134 -34.56 6.55 10.14
N GLY A 135 -35.00 5.33 10.44
CA GLY A 135 -36.16 5.08 11.30
C GLY A 135 -36.00 5.63 12.72
N LYS A 136 -37.13 5.76 13.40
CA LYS A 136 -37.19 6.16 14.82
C LYS A 136 -36.40 5.18 15.67
N GLY A 137 -35.60 5.69 16.61
CA GLY A 137 -34.71 4.88 17.48
C GLY A 137 -33.31 4.66 16.91
N SER A 138 -33.02 5.20 15.74
CA SER A 138 -31.65 5.27 15.23
C SER A 138 -30.77 6.18 16.09
N ASP A 139 -29.48 5.88 16.14
CA ASP A 139 -28.50 6.76 16.81
C ASP A 139 -28.56 8.18 16.23
N PRO A 140 -28.35 9.22 17.03
CA PRO A 140 -28.35 10.60 16.54
C PRO A 140 -27.35 10.83 15.39
N GLU A 141 -26.25 10.12 15.39
CA GLU A 141 -25.24 10.17 14.34
C GLU A 141 -25.75 9.69 12.98
N VAL A 142 -26.76 8.85 12.96
CA VAL A 142 -27.41 8.32 11.76
C VAL A 142 -28.62 9.15 11.36
N ALA A 143 -29.41 9.60 12.35
CA ALA A 143 -30.65 10.33 12.13
C ALA A 143 -30.45 11.75 11.59
N TYR A 144 -29.28 12.33 11.83
CA TYR A 144 -28.88 13.66 11.37
C TYR A 144 -27.74 13.59 10.41
N MET A 145 -27.62 14.57 9.52
CA MET A 145 -26.45 14.68 8.66
C MET A 145 -25.30 15.32 9.43
N TRP A 146 -24.17 14.65 9.42
CA TRP A 146 -22.92 15.19 9.93
C TRP A 146 -22.07 15.74 8.80
N THR A 147 -21.54 16.92 8.97
CA THR A 147 -20.56 17.50 8.06
C THR A 147 -19.40 18.09 8.84
N ASN A 148 -18.22 17.97 8.31
CA ASN A 148 -17.03 18.61 8.85
C ASN A 148 -16.80 19.95 8.12
N CYS A 149 -16.84 21.04 8.85
CA CYS A 149 -16.50 22.35 8.33
C CYS A 149 -15.28 22.91 9.06
N ARG A 150 -14.14 22.93 8.39
CA ARG A 150 -12.87 23.45 8.93
C ARG A 150 -12.51 22.93 10.33
N GLY A 151 -12.77 21.63 10.57
CA GLY A 151 -12.48 20.98 11.84
C GLY A 151 -13.58 21.09 12.89
N GLU A 152 -14.69 21.75 12.62
CA GLU A 152 -15.89 21.71 13.45
C GLU A 152 -16.97 20.87 12.80
N PHE A 153 -17.65 20.03 13.58
CA PHE A 153 -18.68 19.13 13.09
C PHE A 153 -20.06 19.74 13.22
N PHE A 154 -20.69 19.92 12.09
CA PHE A 154 -22.06 20.37 12.01
C PHE A 154 -23.01 19.17 12.03
N TYR A 155 -24.04 19.28 12.79
CA TYR A 155 -25.03 18.26 13.03
C TYR A 155 -26.40 18.82 12.61
N CYS A 156 -26.86 18.42 11.44
CA CYS A 156 -27.99 19.09 10.78
C CYS A 156 -29.25 18.25 10.80
N ASN A 157 -30.36 18.87 11.14
CA ASN A 157 -31.68 18.24 11.07
C ASN A 157 -32.16 18.25 9.62
N MET A 158 -32.22 17.09 8.99
CA MET A 158 -32.54 16.93 7.58
C MET A 158 -34.03 16.84 7.26
N THR A 159 -34.93 16.97 8.25
CA THR A 159 -36.36 16.92 8.00
C THR A 159 -36.83 18.00 7.03
N TRP A 160 -36.27 19.19 7.13
CA TRP A 160 -36.55 20.29 6.21
C TRP A 160 -36.10 20.02 4.78
N PHE A 161 -34.95 19.40 4.62
CA PHE A 161 -34.45 18.98 3.31
C PHE A 161 -35.37 17.95 2.65
N LEU A 162 -35.82 16.94 3.38
CA LEU A 162 -36.75 15.94 2.89
C LEU A 162 -38.07 16.52 2.49
N ASN A 163 -38.55 17.47 3.27
CA ASN A 163 -39.79 18.20 2.93
C ASN A 163 -39.62 19.08 1.68
N TRP A 164 -38.46 19.68 1.52
CA TRP A 164 -38.17 20.51 0.36
C TRP A 164 -38.04 19.68 -0.94
N ILE A 165 -37.34 18.60 -0.95
CA ILE A 165 -37.24 17.71 -2.13
C ILE A 165 -38.57 17.02 -2.46
N GLY A 166 -39.45 16.85 -1.47
CA GLY A 166 -40.82 16.36 -1.65
C GLY A 166 -41.82 17.44 -2.06
N ASN A 167 -41.39 18.66 -2.40
CA ASN A 167 -42.19 19.81 -2.75
C ASN A 167 -43.21 20.26 -1.68
N LYS A 168 -42.97 19.92 -0.42
CA LYS A 168 -43.84 20.30 0.70
C LYS A 168 -43.52 21.68 1.26
N THR A 169 -42.30 22.15 1.07
CA THR A 169 -41.83 23.47 1.51
C THR A 169 -40.95 24.12 0.46
N ARG A 170 -40.79 25.45 0.55
CA ARG A 170 -39.86 26.19 -0.32
C ARG A 170 -38.50 26.46 0.33
N HIS A 171 -38.28 26.00 1.55
CA HIS A 171 -37.09 26.26 2.30
C HIS A 171 -35.96 25.25 1.90
N ASN A 172 -34.89 25.75 1.34
CA ASN A 172 -33.74 25.01 0.92
C ASN A 172 -32.61 24.98 1.95
N TYR A 173 -32.91 25.24 3.20
CA TYR A 173 -31.91 25.26 4.27
C TYR A 173 -32.35 24.38 5.44
N VAL A 174 -31.36 23.94 6.21
CA VAL A 174 -31.54 23.10 7.38
C VAL A 174 -30.84 23.70 8.59
N PRO A 175 -31.46 23.64 9.79
CA PRO A 175 -30.79 24.07 11.00
C PRO A 175 -29.75 23.08 11.46
N CYS A 176 -28.61 23.60 11.91
CA CYS A 176 -27.49 22.78 12.37
C CYS A 176 -27.02 23.18 13.77
N HIS A 177 -26.53 22.19 14.49
CA HIS A 177 -25.82 22.37 15.75
C HIS A 177 -24.37 21.99 15.57
N ILE A 178 -23.49 22.63 16.31
CA ILE A 178 -22.07 22.26 16.32
C ILE A 178 -21.82 21.42 17.56
N LYS A 179 -21.32 20.20 17.37
CA LYS A 179 -20.92 19.31 18.46
C LYS A 179 -19.41 19.31 18.61
N GLN A 180 -18.95 19.41 19.83
CA GLN A 180 -17.55 19.33 20.20
C GLN A 180 -17.12 17.93 20.61
N ILE A 181 -18.02 17.13 21.16
CA ILE A 181 -17.79 15.73 21.51
C ILE A 181 -18.48 14.88 20.44
N ILE A 182 -17.70 14.15 19.68
CA ILE A 182 -18.15 13.30 18.60
C ILE A 182 -17.69 11.86 18.79
N ASN A 183 -18.47 10.92 18.27
CA ASN A 183 -18.05 9.53 18.13
C ASN A 183 -17.33 9.33 16.81
N THR A 184 -16.22 8.59 16.83
CA THR A 184 -15.54 8.23 15.61
C THR A 184 -16.32 7.13 14.85
N TRP A 185 -16.21 7.14 13.53
CA TRP A 185 -16.92 6.23 12.61
C TRP A 185 -16.21 4.88 12.43
N HIS A 186 -15.25 4.54 13.28
CA HIS A 186 -14.55 3.27 13.22
C HIS A 186 -15.33 2.14 13.88
N LYS A 187 -14.98 0.90 13.54
CA LYS A 187 -15.55 -0.31 14.14
C LYS A 187 -15.52 -0.30 15.68
N VAL A 188 -14.52 0.34 16.24
CA VAL A 188 -14.43 0.67 17.67
C VAL A 188 -14.54 2.18 17.79
N GLY A 189 -15.73 2.66 18.05
CA GLY A 189 -16.01 4.08 18.24
C GLY A 189 -15.27 4.63 19.46
N LYS A 190 -14.67 5.80 19.31
CA LYS A 190 -14.07 6.58 20.41
C LYS A 190 -14.71 7.95 20.45
N ASN A 191 -14.95 8.45 21.66
CA ASN A 191 -15.34 9.85 21.83
C ASN A 191 -14.11 10.74 21.63
N VAL A 192 -14.26 11.72 20.76
CA VAL A 192 -13.22 12.71 20.48
C VAL A 192 -13.75 14.09 20.85
N TYR A 193 -12.98 14.85 21.63
CA TYR A 193 -13.24 16.24 21.92
C TYR A 193 -12.52 17.13 20.90
N LEU A 194 -13.27 18.02 20.26
CA LEU A 194 -12.75 18.99 19.31
C LEU A 194 -12.80 20.37 19.93
N PRO A 195 -11.66 21.09 20.03
CA PRO A 195 -11.65 22.42 20.55
C PRO A 195 -12.44 23.36 19.63
N PRO A 196 -13.26 24.29 20.18
CA PRO A 196 -14.01 25.23 19.40
C PRO A 196 -13.09 26.26 18.72
N ARG A 197 -13.48 26.74 17.55
CA ARG A 197 -12.79 27.82 16.83
C ARG A 197 -13.52 29.16 17.00
N GLU A 198 -12.73 30.22 16.97
CA GLU A 198 -13.24 31.58 17.01
C GLU A 198 -13.72 32.06 15.62
N GLY A 199 -14.62 33.06 15.64
CA GLY A 199 -15.05 33.75 14.45
C GLY A 199 -16.17 33.06 13.66
N GLU A 200 -16.42 33.59 12.47
CA GLU A 200 -17.38 33.05 11.54
C GLU A 200 -16.82 31.84 10.79
N LEU A 201 -17.59 30.79 10.64
CA LEU A 201 -17.25 29.63 9.84
C LEU A 201 -18.14 29.56 8.61
N THR A 202 -17.52 29.38 7.46
CA THR A 202 -18.19 29.19 6.18
C THR A 202 -17.54 28.05 5.42
N CYS A 203 -18.35 27.14 4.91
CA CYS A 203 -17.91 26.04 4.06
C CYS A 203 -18.81 25.95 2.84
N ASN A 204 -18.19 25.80 1.67
CA ASN A 204 -18.88 25.51 0.43
C ASN A 204 -18.34 24.21 -0.15
N SER A 205 -19.20 23.23 -0.36
CA SER A 205 -18.82 21.89 -0.81
C SER A 205 -19.73 21.44 -1.94
N THR A 206 -19.14 20.79 -2.94
CA THR A 206 -19.92 20.19 -4.02
C THR A 206 -20.38 18.82 -3.62
N VAL A 207 -21.67 18.56 -3.73
CA VAL A 207 -22.27 17.25 -3.46
C VAL A 207 -22.12 16.37 -4.71
N THR A 208 -21.45 15.25 -4.58
CA THR A 208 -21.16 14.34 -5.69
C THR A 208 -21.80 12.98 -5.57
N SER A 209 -22.19 12.58 -4.38
CA SER A 209 -22.81 11.29 -4.14
C SER A 209 -23.74 11.33 -2.94
N LEU A 210 -24.58 10.31 -2.82
CA LEU A 210 -25.37 10.07 -1.62
C LEU A 210 -25.29 8.61 -1.20
N ILE A 211 -25.39 8.38 0.10
CA ILE A 211 -25.36 7.05 0.70
C ILE A 211 -26.77 6.71 1.11
N ALA A 212 -27.31 5.63 0.59
CA ALA A 212 -28.65 5.22 0.92
C ALA A 212 -28.82 3.70 0.94
N ASN A 213 -29.78 3.27 1.75
CA ASN A 213 -30.31 1.93 1.72
C ASN A 213 -31.62 1.94 0.94
N ILE A 214 -31.81 0.97 0.06
CA ILE A 214 -33.02 0.89 -0.74
C ILE A 214 -33.89 -0.23 -0.17
N ASP A 215 -35.04 0.15 0.37
CA ASP A 215 -36.01 -0.75 0.96
C ASP A 215 -37.28 -0.78 0.12
N TRP A 216 -37.66 -1.94 -0.37
CA TRP A 216 -38.96 -2.17 -0.97
C TRP A 216 -39.59 -3.42 -0.38
N GLN A 217 -40.89 -3.30 -0.09
CA GLN A 217 -41.73 -4.41 0.30
C GLN A 217 -42.76 -4.66 -0.81
N ASN A 218 -43.50 -5.74 -0.71
CA ASN A 218 -44.51 -6.14 -1.70
C ASN A 218 -45.64 -5.10 -1.93
N ASN A 219 -45.57 -3.94 -1.30
CA ASN A 219 -46.60 -2.92 -1.25
C ASN A 219 -46.43 -1.78 -2.26
N ASN A 220 -45.86 -1.99 -3.39
CA ASN A 220 -45.68 -0.96 -4.43
C ASN A 220 -45.07 0.38 -3.94
N GLN A 221 -44.40 0.39 -2.80
CA GLN A 221 -43.69 1.53 -2.28
C GLN A 221 -42.24 1.20 -2.04
N THR A 222 -41.36 2.13 -2.40
CA THR A 222 -39.92 2.01 -2.20
C THR A 222 -39.44 3.23 -1.44
N ASN A 223 -38.60 2.98 -0.44
CA ASN A 223 -37.97 4.02 0.36
C ASN A 223 -36.47 4.01 0.10
N ILE A 224 -35.93 5.14 -0.32
CA ILE A 224 -34.49 5.40 -0.38
C ILE A 224 -34.11 6.05 0.95
N THR A 225 -33.64 5.26 1.88
CA THR A 225 -33.33 5.71 3.24
C THR A 225 -31.86 6.15 3.30
N PHE A 226 -31.60 7.39 3.65
CA PHE A 226 -30.26 7.90 3.83
C PHE A 226 -29.52 7.16 4.94
N SER A 227 -28.24 6.95 4.75
CA SER A 227 -27.41 6.14 5.63
C SER A 227 -26.13 6.87 6.03
N ALA A 228 -25.57 6.46 7.15
CA ALA A 228 -24.28 6.92 7.65
C ALA A 228 -23.10 5.97 7.32
N GLU A 229 -23.27 5.02 6.42
CA GLU A 229 -22.28 4.03 6.02
C GLU A 229 -21.16 4.65 5.17
N VAL A 230 -20.27 5.40 5.80
CA VAL A 230 -19.18 6.14 5.13
C VAL A 230 -18.24 5.22 4.35
N ALA A 231 -18.14 3.95 4.73
CA ALA A 231 -17.33 2.98 4.03
C ALA A 231 -17.72 2.82 2.55
N GLU A 232 -18.99 3.03 2.20
CA GLU A 232 -19.45 2.96 0.82
C GLU A 232 -18.89 4.11 -0.05
N LEU A 233 -18.67 5.29 0.55
CA LEU A 233 -17.99 6.40 -0.13
C LEU A 233 -16.57 6.04 -0.49
N TYR A 234 -15.83 5.41 0.40
CA TYR A 234 -14.47 4.98 0.14
C TYR A 234 -14.43 3.90 -0.95
N ARG A 235 -15.40 3.00 -0.98
CA ARG A 235 -15.51 2.00 -2.05
C ARG A 235 -15.73 2.63 -3.41
N LEU A 236 -16.54 3.70 -3.48
CA LEU A 236 -16.75 4.43 -4.73
C LEU A 236 -15.47 5.17 -5.15
N GLU A 237 -14.90 5.97 -4.28
CA GLU A 237 -13.75 6.82 -4.61
C GLU A 237 -12.47 6.00 -4.87
N LEU A 238 -12.30 4.89 -4.18
CA LEU A 238 -11.13 4.03 -4.30
C LEU A 238 -11.36 2.80 -5.18
N GLY A 239 -12.49 2.72 -5.89
CA GLY A 239 -12.84 1.56 -6.70
C GLY A 239 -11.89 1.25 -7.84
N ASP A 240 -11.18 2.26 -8.36
CA ASP A 240 -10.16 2.08 -9.40
C ASP A 240 -8.76 1.86 -8.85
N TYR A 241 -8.58 1.95 -7.54
CA TYR A 241 -7.31 1.71 -6.90
C TYR A 241 -7.15 0.24 -6.54
N LYS A 242 -5.97 -0.23 -6.76
CA LYS A 242 -5.58 -1.58 -6.37
C LYS A 242 -4.50 -1.50 -5.31
N LEU A 243 -4.71 -2.21 -4.22
CA LEU A 243 -3.68 -2.39 -3.22
C LEU A 243 -2.68 -3.43 -3.73
N VAL A 244 -1.45 -2.99 -3.93
CA VAL A 244 -0.37 -3.86 -4.40
C VAL A 244 0.77 -3.87 -3.39
N GLU A 245 1.47 -4.97 -3.36
CA GLU A 245 2.72 -5.08 -2.62
C GLU A 245 3.89 -4.66 -3.51
N ILE A 246 4.80 -3.87 -2.94
CA ILE A 246 6.04 -3.51 -3.62
C ILE A 246 7.07 -4.58 -3.31
N THR A 247 7.47 -5.33 -4.33
CA THR A 247 8.55 -6.31 -4.24
C THR A 247 9.83 -5.67 -4.79
N PRO A 248 10.86 -5.49 -3.95
CA PRO A 248 12.10 -4.82 -4.37
C PRO A 248 13.01 -5.70 -5.24
N ILE A 249 12.57 -6.93 -5.51
CA ILE A 249 13.30 -7.89 -6.36
C ILE A 249 12.51 -8.04 -7.67
N GLY A 250 13.20 -7.88 -8.76
CA GLY A 250 12.61 -8.03 -10.09
C GLY A 250 13.57 -8.71 -11.06
N PHE A 251 13.01 -9.17 -12.16
CA PHE A 251 13.73 -9.76 -13.27
C PHE A 251 13.56 -8.89 -14.50
N ALA A 252 14.66 -8.69 -15.21
CA ALA A 252 14.65 -8.02 -16.49
C ALA A 252 15.63 -8.69 -17.45
N PRO A 253 15.30 -8.80 -18.75
CA PRO A 253 16.23 -9.31 -19.73
C PRO A 253 17.43 -8.37 -19.88
N THR A 254 18.63 -8.93 -20.00
CA THR A 254 19.85 -8.17 -20.21
C THR A 254 20.75 -8.89 -21.19
N GLU A 255 21.54 -8.15 -21.95
CA GLU A 255 22.55 -8.70 -22.85
C GLU A 255 23.82 -9.14 -22.10
N GLN A 256 23.99 -8.69 -20.88
CA GLN A 256 25.17 -9.04 -20.08
C GLN A 256 25.07 -10.44 -19.51
N LYS A 257 26.16 -11.19 -19.65
CA LYS A 257 26.29 -12.52 -19.06
C LYS A 257 26.83 -12.42 -17.64
N ARG A 258 26.44 -13.36 -16.79
CA ARG A 258 26.96 -13.48 -15.44
C ARG A 258 28.40 -13.90 -15.46
N TYR A 259 29.25 -13.13 -14.82
CA TYR A 259 30.64 -13.51 -14.56
C TYR A 259 30.77 -13.93 -13.09
N SER A 260 31.37 -15.10 -12.86
CA SER A 260 31.71 -15.58 -11.53
C SER A 260 33.04 -14.94 -11.06
N SER A 261 33.10 -13.63 -10.91
CA SER A 261 34.25 -13.01 -10.28
C SER A 261 33.95 -12.83 -8.79
N ALA A 262 34.73 -13.48 -7.96
CA ALA A 262 34.73 -13.29 -6.51
C ALA A 262 35.12 -11.86 -6.10
N HIS A 263 35.50 -11.02 -7.02
CA HIS A 263 35.99 -9.65 -6.83
C HIS A 263 35.23 -8.65 -7.71
N GLY A 264 33.90 -8.73 -7.73
CA GLY A 264 33.09 -7.66 -8.32
C GLY A 264 33.24 -6.38 -7.50
N ARG A 265 34.12 -5.47 -7.94
CA ARG A 265 34.05 -4.08 -7.48
C ARG A 265 32.61 -3.62 -7.63
N HIS A 266 31.98 -3.22 -6.53
CA HIS A 266 30.75 -2.50 -6.57
C HIS A 266 30.93 -1.24 -7.40
N THR A 267 30.62 -1.28 -8.67
CA THR A 267 30.29 -0.06 -9.37
C THR A 267 29.03 0.46 -8.70
N ARG A 268 29.20 1.45 -7.86
CA ARG A 268 28.09 2.26 -7.37
C ARG A 268 27.46 2.92 -8.60
N GLY A 269 26.52 2.23 -9.21
CA GLY A 269 25.65 2.86 -10.17
C GLY A 269 24.95 3.98 -9.43
N VAL A 270 25.09 5.20 -9.92
CA VAL A 270 24.46 6.40 -9.35
C VAL A 270 22.98 6.34 -9.72
N PHE A 271 22.20 5.48 -9.05
CA PHE A 271 20.77 5.52 -9.12
C PHE A 271 20.25 6.43 -8.00
N VAL A 272 20.12 7.70 -8.33
CA VAL A 272 19.71 8.77 -7.40
C VAL A 272 18.18 8.93 -7.35
N LEU A 273 17.42 7.98 -7.87
CA LEU A 273 15.97 8.01 -7.75
C LEU A 273 15.58 7.45 -6.38
N GLY A 274 15.08 8.31 -5.49
CA GLY A 274 14.50 7.93 -4.22
C GLY A 274 13.16 7.19 -4.39
N PHE A 275 12.57 6.73 -3.28
CA PHE A 275 11.30 5.99 -3.26
C PHE A 275 10.19 6.69 -4.06
N LEU A 276 10.06 8.02 -3.91
CA LEU A 276 9.09 8.81 -4.67
C LEU A 276 9.41 8.85 -6.16
N GLY A 277 10.69 8.84 -6.54
CA GLY A 277 11.10 8.77 -7.95
C GLY A 277 10.71 7.44 -8.60
N PHE A 278 10.91 6.32 -7.91
CA PHE A 278 10.41 5.01 -8.37
C PHE A 278 8.90 5.03 -8.59
N LEU A 279 8.14 5.56 -7.64
CA LEU A 279 6.69 5.60 -7.72
C LEU A 279 6.18 6.55 -8.79
N ALA A 280 6.86 7.65 -9.04
CA ALA A 280 6.56 8.54 -10.16
C ALA A 280 6.75 7.83 -11.51
N THR A 281 7.65 6.87 -11.60
CA THR A 281 7.90 6.05 -12.80
C THR A 281 7.13 4.75 -12.84
N ALA A 282 6.30 4.44 -11.83
CA ALA A 282 5.54 3.19 -11.75
C ALA A 282 4.53 3.00 -12.89
N GLY A 283 4.15 4.07 -13.61
CA GLY A 283 3.36 3.99 -14.84
C GLY A 283 4.19 3.74 -16.10
N SER A 284 5.50 3.64 -16.01
CA SER A 284 6.44 3.43 -17.12
C SER A 284 6.82 1.96 -17.29
N ALA A 285 7.82 1.67 -18.13
CA ALA A 285 8.28 0.32 -18.40
C ALA A 285 8.86 -0.37 -17.16
N MET A 286 8.49 -1.63 -16.93
CA MET A 286 8.96 -2.42 -15.78
C MET A 286 10.48 -2.58 -15.74
N GLY A 287 11.15 -2.67 -16.89
CA GLY A 287 12.59 -2.81 -16.97
C GLY A 287 13.35 -1.63 -16.35
N ALA A 288 12.86 -0.40 -16.55
CA ALA A 288 13.42 0.79 -15.93
C ALA A 288 13.14 0.84 -14.43
N ALA A 289 11.96 0.40 -14.00
CA ALA A 289 11.58 0.38 -12.58
C ALA A 289 12.39 -0.65 -11.77
N SER A 290 12.77 -1.79 -12.35
CA SER A 290 13.51 -2.84 -11.65
C SER A 290 14.89 -2.39 -11.18
N LEU A 291 15.54 -1.46 -11.88
CA LEU A 291 16.83 -0.90 -11.48
C LEU A 291 16.77 -0.02 -10.24
N THR A 292 15.62 0.58 -9.96
CA THR A 292 15.42 1.46 -8.81
C THR A 292 14.91 0.72 -7.56
N LEU A 293 14.38 -0.49 -7.70
CA LEU A 293 13.84 -1.29 -6.59
C LEU A 293 14.87 -1.60 -5.51
N SER A 294 16.11 -1.91 -5.87
CA SER A 294 17.17 -2.21 -4.91
C SER A 294 17.54 -0.99 -4.05
N ALA A 295 17.59 0.20 -4.66
CA ALA A 295 17.83 1.45 -3.95
C ALA A 295 16.66 1.77 -3.00
N GLN A 296 15.42 1.53 -3.43
CA GLN A 296 14.21 1.71 -2.61
C GLN A 296 14.19 0.79 -1.38
N SER A 297 14.57 -0.48 -1.54
CA SER A 297 14.67 -1.42 -0.44
C SER A 297 15.61 -0.92 0.66
N ARG A 298 16.77 -0.38 0.30
CA ARG A 298 17.72 0.21 1.24
C ARG A 298 17.17 1.46 1.93
N THR A 299 16.48 2.32 1.20
CA THR A 299 15.85 3.52 1.75
C THR A 299 14.76 3.15 2.76
N LEU A 300 13.93 2.17 2.45
CA LEU A 300 12.92 1.65 3.37
C LEU A 300 13.54 1.11 4.66
N LEU A 301 14.60 0.31 4.55
CA LEU A 301 15.30 -0.24 5.70
C LEU A 301 15.96 0.86 6.55
N ALA A 302 16.65 1.82 5.93
CA ALA A 302 17.25 2.95 6.62
C ALA A 302 16.21 3.80 7.36
N GLY A 303 15.05 4.06 6.75
CA GLY A 303 13.93 4.75 7.39
C GLY A 303 13.39 3.99 8.61
N ILE A 304 13.28 2.67 8.51
CA ILE A 304 12.84 1.81 9.63
C ILE A 304 13.84 1.87 10.78
N VAL A 305 15.14 1.78 10.52
CA VAL A 305 16.18 1.87 11.55
C VAL A 305 16.18 3.22 12.24
N GLN A 306 16.02 4.30 11.51
CA GLN A 306 15.93 5.65 12.05
C GLN A 306 14.71 5.82 12.96
N GLN A 307 13.55 5.32 12.55
CA GLN A 307 12.34 5.30 13.38
C GLN A 307 12.53 4.49 14.66
N GLN A 308 13.31 3.40 14.60
CA GLN A 308 13.64 2.62 15.78
C GLN A 308 14.35 3.42 16.85
N GLN A 309 15.36 4.19 16.47
CA GLN A 309 16.11 5.01 17.41
C GLN A 309 15.23 6.08 18.07
N GLN A 310 14.40 6.75 17.27
CA GLN A 310 13.46 7.76 17.80
C GLN A 310 12.42 7.14 18.75
N LEU A 311 11.89 5.98 18.44
CA LEU A 311 10.93 5.28 19.28
C LEU A 311 11.56 4.78 20.59
N LEU A 312 12.80 4.31 20.57
CA LEU A 312 13.53 3.92 21.78
C LEU A 312 13.74 5.10 22.72
N ASP A 313 14.06 6.27 22.19
CA ASP A 313 14.19 7.49 22.99
C ASP A 313 12.85 7.92 23.60
N VAL A 314 11.76 7.83 22.85
CA VAL A 314 10.40 8.12 23.35
C VAL A 314 9.99 7.11 24.43
N VAL A 315 10.23 5.83 24.22
CA VAL A 315 9.92 4.77 25.20
C VAL A 315 10.71 4.96 26.49
N LYS A 316 11.99 5.31 26.42
CA LYS A 316 12.80 5.61 27.60
C LYS A 316 12.27 6.80 28.40
N ARG A 317 11.70 7.80 27.74
CA ARG A 317 11.10 8.97 28.40
C ARG A 317 9.73 8.70 29.02
N GLN A 318 9.03 7.67 28.57
CA GLN A 318 7.64 7.40 28.93
C GLN A 318 7.41 6.01 29.55
N GLN A 319 8.43 5.43 30.20
CA GLN A 319 8.34 4.11 30.85
C GLN A 319 7.18 3.95 31.84
N GLU A 320 6.55 5.04 32.27
CA GLU A 320 5.43 5.04 33.20
C GLU A 320 4.04 5.01 32.53
N MET A 321 3.94 5.09 31.20
CA MET A 321 2.65 5.13 30.47
C MET A 321 2.30 3.81 29.81
N LEU A 322 1.51 3.00 30.50
CA LEU A 322 0.90 1.74 30.02
C LEU A 322 0.10 1.86 28.71
N ARG A 323 -0.22 3.07 28.27
CA ARG A 323 -0.97 3.32 27.02
C ARG A 323 -0.16 3.06 25.76
N LEU A 324 1.16 3.06 25.83
CA LEU A 324 2.05 2.86 24.69
C LEU A 324 2.27 1.38 24.36
N THR A 325 1.88 0.46 25.22
CA THR A 325 2.16 -0.97 25.01
C THR A 325 1.47 -1.54 23.77
N VAL A 326 0.19 -1.25 23.54
CA VAL A 326 -0.54 -1.77 22.38
C VAL A 326 -0.06 -1.13 21.09
N TRP A 327 0.14 0.18 21.08
CA TRP A 327 0.64 0.90 19.92
C TRP A 327 2.10 0.54 19.63
N GLY A 328 2.93 0.46 20.64
CA GLY A 328 4.30 0.00 20.55
C GLY A 328 4.41 -1.44 20.07
N THR A 329 3.51 -2.32 20.50
CA THR A 329 3.46 -3.71 20.01
C THR A 329 3.12 -3.78 18.53
N LYS A 330 2.14 -3.02 18.07
CA LYS A 330 1.79 -2.95 16.64
C LYS A 330 2.93 -2.39 15.80
N ASN A 331 3.58 -1.33 16.26
CA ASN A 331 4.75 -0.78 15.58
C ASN A 331 5.92 -1.75 15.57
N LEU A 332 6.18 -2.41 16.67
CA LEU A 332 7.22 -3.42 16.76
C LEU A 332 6.94 -4.58 15.79
N GLN A 333 5.70 -5.04 15.73
CA GLN A 333 5.28 -6.08 14.80
C GLN A 333 5.48 -5.65 13.34
N ALA A 334 5.10 -4.43 12.97
CA ALA A 334 5.31 -3.91 11.63
C ALA A 334 6.81 -3.82 11.27
N ARG A 335 7.63 -3.39 12.21
CA ARG A 335 9.09 -3.30 12.04
C ARG A 335 9.73 -4.67 11.90
N VAL A 336 9.35 -5.61 12.74
CA VAL A 336 9.85 -6.99 12.67
C VAL A 336 9.43 -7.63 11.34
N THR A 337 8.20 -7.43 10.90
CA THR A 337 7.73 -7.91 9.59
C THR A 337 8.54 -7.33 8.44
N ALA A 338 8.87 -6.04 8.49
CA ALA A 338 9.68 -5.40 7.46
C ALA A 338 11.13 -5.94 7.44
N ILE A 339 11.72 -6.16 8.61
CA ILE A 339 13.05 -6.76 8.73
C ILE A 339 13.04 -8.21 8.23
N GLU A 340 12.03 -8.97 8.61
CA GLU A 340 11.85 -10.35 8.19
C GLU A 340 11.72 -10.45 6.67
N LYS A 341 10.92 -9.56 6.07
CA LYS A 341 10.78 -9.48 4.61
C LYS A 341 12.09 -9.14 3.93
N TYR A 342 12.85 -8.18 4.47
CA TYR A 342 14.16 -7.84 3.96
C TYR A 342 15.13 -9.03 4.02
N LEU A 343 15.15 -9.76 5.13
CA LEU A 343 15.98 -10.95 5.29
C LEU A 343 15.58 -12.08 4.33
N GLN A 344 14.28 -12.26 4.10
CA GLN A 344 13.78 -13.21 3.10
C GLN A 344 14.23 -12.84 1.70
N ASP A 345 14.19 -11.57 1.34
CA ASP A 345 14.65 -11.08 0.05
C ASP A 345 16.15 -11.28 -0.11
N GLN A 346 16.95 -11.01 0.93
CA GLN A 346 18.39 -11.27 0.92
C GLN A 346 18.73 -12.76 0.83
N ALA A 347 17.96 -13.61 1.52
CA ALA A 347 18.12 -15.06 1.43
C ALA A 347 17.84 -15.56 0.01
N ARG A 348 16.80 -15.02 -0.64
CA ARG A 348 16.49 -15.34 -2.03
C ARG A 348 17.61 -14.88 -2.98
N LEU A 349 18.10 -13.66 -2.83
CA LEU A 349 19.23 -13.16 -3.61
C LEU A 349 20.48 -13.97 -3.39
N ASN A 350 20.73 -14.43 -2.17
CA ASN A 350 21.86 -15.29 -1.86
C ASN A 350 21.74 -16.67 -2.54
N SER A 351 20.52 -17.25 -2.58
CA SER A 351 20.27 -18.50 -3.29
C SER A 351 20.56 -18.40 -4.78
N TRP A 352 20.45 -17.20 -5.36
CA TRP A 352 20.80 -16.93 -6.77
C TRP A 352 22.25 -16.51 -6.95
N GLY A 353 23.04 -16.40 -5.87
CA GLY A 353 24.41 -15.90 -5.91
C GLY A 353 24.54 -14.39 -6.09
N CYS A 354 23.50 -13.64 -5.73
CA CYS A 354 23.40 -12.19 -5.88
C CYS A 354 23.37 -11.45 -4.53
N ALA A 355 23.87 -12.04 -3.46
CA ALA A 355 23.84 -11.46 -2.13
C ALA A 355 24.41 -10.04 -2.10
N PHE A 356 23.63 -9.10 -1.50
CA PHE A 356 24.00 -7.69 -1.32
C PHE A 356 24.35 -6.92 -2.61
N ARG A 357 23.94 -7.42 -3.76
CA ARG A 357 24.10 -6.73 -5.05
C ARG A 357 22.81 -6.01 -5.44
N GLN A 358 22.95 -4.82 -6.00
CA GLN A 358 21.80 -4.09 -6.55
C GLN A 358 21.34 -4.66 -7.88
N VAL A 359 22.29 -5.01 -8.73
CA VAL A 359 22.05 -5.62 -10.02
C VAL A 359 22.96 -6.84 -10.13
N CYS A 360 22.37 -7.94 -10.56
CA CYS A 360 23.08 -9.19 -10.74
C CYS A 360 22.69 -9.79 -12.09
N HIS A 361 23.70 -10.15 -12.89
CA HIS A 361 23.52 -10.75 -14.20
C HIS A 361 23.68 -12.26 -14.12
N THR A 362 22.96 -12.96 -14.99
CA THR A 362 23.01 -14.42 -15.05
C THR A 362 23.07 -14.90 -16.50
N THR A 363 23.54 -16.13 -16.69
CA THR A 363 23.52 -16.82 -17.98
C THR A 363 22.22 -17.55 -18.25
N VAL A 364 21.26 -17.55 -17.32
CA VAL A 364 19.95 -18.16 -17.52
C VAL A 364 19.24 -17.43 -18.67
N PRO A 365 18.84 -18.13 -19.75
CA PRO A 365 18.19 -17.49 -20.87
C PRO A 365 16.80 -17.01 -20.46
N TRP A 366 16.40 -15.85 -20.97
CA TRP A 366 15.03 -15.36 -20.86
C TRP A 366 14.12 -16.23 -21.72
N GLY A 367 12.96 -16.60 -21.17
CA GLY A 367 12.02 -17.47 -21.88
C GLY A 367 11.52 -16.86 -23.21
N ASN A 368 11.18 -17.73 -24.16
CA ASN A 368 10.69 -17.33 -25.49
C ASN A 368 9.19 -16.95 -25.51
N GLU A 369 8.52 -16.94 -24.36
CA GLU A 369 7.11 -16.60 -24.29
C GLU A 369 6.89 -15.11 -24.55
N SER A 370 5.90 -14.80 -25.39
CA SER A 370 5.44 -13.43 -25.55
C SER A 370 4.81 -12.94 -24.26
N LEU A 371 5.48 -11.97 -23.62
CA LEU A 371 5.04 -11.38 -22.35
C LEU A 371 4.17 -10.14 -22.56
N THR A 372 3.77 -9.84 -23.79
CA THR A 372 2.82 -8.75 -24.06
C THR A 372 1.43 -9.18 -23.64
N PRO A 373 0.82 -8.51 -22.64
CA PRO A 373 -0.53 -8.83 -22.24
C PRO A 373 -1.51 -8.29 -23.28
N ASP A 374 -2.50 -9.10 -23.59
CA ASP A 374 -3.68 -8.66 -24.34
C ASP A 374 -4.69 -8.09 -23.35
N TRP A 375 -4.65 -6.78 -23.15
CA TRP A 375 -5.54 -6.10 -22.21
C TRP A 375 -7.03 -6.15 -22.62
N ASN A 376 -7.33 -6.49 -23.83
CA ASN A 376 -8.71 -6.67 -24.28
C ASN A 376 -9.33 -7.98 -23.76
N ASN A 377 -8.50 -9.00 -23.55
CA ASN A 377 -8.93 -10.33 -23.13
C ASN A 377 -8.40 -10.77 -21.76
N MET A 378 -7.55 -9.98 -21.13
CA MET A 378 -6.88 -10.35 -19.89
C MET A 378 -7.19 -9.35 -18.77
N THR A 379 -7.54 -9.86 -17.60
CA THR A 379 -7.72 -9.06 -16.39
C THR A 379 -6.38 -8.87 -15.68
N TRP A 380 -6.29 -7.87 -14.80
CA TRP A 380 -5.12 -7.67 -13.94
C TRP A 380 -4.81 -8.89 -13.08
N GLN A 381 -5.82 -9.58 -12.60
CA GLN A 381 -5.65 -10.79 -11.79
C GLN A 381 -4.99 -11.93 -12.58
N GLU A 382 -5.43 -12.17 -13.82
CA GLU A 382 -4.83 -13.17 -14.71
C GLU A 382 -3.39 -12.81 -15.09
N TRP A 383 -3.13 -11.53 -15.33
CA TRP A 383 -1.78 -11.03 -15.58
C TRP A 383 -0.86 -11.23 -14.40
N GLU A 384 -1.30 -10.94 -13.19
CA GLU A 384 -0.52 -11.16 -11.97
C GLU A 384 -0.22 -12.63 -11.73
N GLU A 385 -1.17 -13.52 -11.96
CA GLU A 385 -0.93 -14.97 -11.88
C GLU A 385 0.12 -15.43 -12.88
N LYS A 386 0.06 -14.94 -14.10
CA LYS A 386 1.06 -15.23 -15.13
C LYS A 386 2.44 -14.72 -14.75
N VAL A 387 2.54 -13.52 -14.24
CA VAL A 387 3.80 -12.94 -13.76
C VAL A 387 4.36 -13.75 -12.60
N ARG A 388 3.55 -14.13 -11.62
CA ARG A 388 4.00 -14.98 -10.50
C ARG A 388 4.51 -16.33 -10.96
N TYR A 389 3.85 -16.93 -11.91
CA TYR A 389 4.28 -18.21 -12.47
C TYR A 389 5.65 -18.06 -13.16
N LEU A 390 5.83 -17.03 -13.96
CA LEU A 390 7.09 -16.74 -14.64
C LEU A 390 8.21 -16.42 -13.67
N GLU A 391 7.93 -15.63 -12.63
CA GLU A 391 8.90 -15.32 -11.56
C GLU A 391 9.31 -16.58 -10.82
N ALA A 392 8.40 -17.47 -10.51
CA ALA A 392 8.71 -18.74 -9.85
C ALA A 392 9.63 -19.62 -10.71
N ASN A 393 9.34 -19.71 -12.01
CA ASN A 393 10.17 -20.46 -12.95
C ASN A 393 11.58 -19.86 -13.08
N ILE A 394 11.69 -18.56 -13.22
CA ILE A 394 12.96 -17.86 -13.32
C ILE A 394 13.75 -18.01 -12.02
N SER A 395 13.11 -17.87 -10.88
CA SER A 395 13.72 -18.08 -9.58
C SER A 395 14.29 -19.48 -9.43
N GLN A 396 13.53 -20.50 -9.82
CA GLN A 396 13.96 -21.88 -9.79
C GLN A 396 15.17 -22.12 -10.71
N ASN A 397 15.13 -21.57 -11.92
CA ASN A 397 16.24 -21.70 -12.86
C ASN A 397 17.50 -21.00 -12.35
N LEU A 398 17.37 -19.84 -11.73
CA LEU A 398 18.49 -19.12 -11.11
C LEU A 398 19.10 -19.89 -9.95
N GLU A 399 18.28 -20.50 -9.12
CA GLU A 399 18.73 -21.32 -8.01
C GLU A 399 19.48 -22.57 -8.50
N GLN A 400 18.93 -23.26 -9.48
CA GLN A 400 19.59 -24.42 -10.11
C GLN A 400 20.91 -24.03 -10.77
N ALA A 401 20.95 -22.91 -11.48
CA ALA A 401 22.16 -22.40 -12.09
C ALA A 401 23.24 -22.08 -11.05
N GLN A 402 22.86 -21.53 -9.91
CA GLN A 402 23.78 -21.25 -8.81
C GLN A 402 24.32 -22.54 -8.18
N ILE A 403 23.46 -23.52 -7.92
CA ILE A 403 23.87 -24.82 -7.39
C ILE A 403 24.84 -25.52 -8.35
N GLN A 404 24.56 -25.49 -9.65
CA GLN A 404 25.45 -26.07 -10.65
C GLN A 404 26.79 -25.33 -10.73
N GLN A 405 26.78 -24.02 -10.62
CA GLN A 405 28.00 -23.22 -10.60
C GLN A 405 28.88 -23.52 -9.36
N GLU A 406 28.27 -23.63 -8.18
CA GLU A 406 28.94 -24.00 -6.95
C GLU A 406 29.54 -25.40 -7.05
N LYS A 407 28.81 -26.34 -7.62
CA LYS A 407 29.27 -27.69 -7.87
C LYS A 407 30.45 -27.70 -8.83
N ASN A 408 30.36 -26.95 -9.92
CA ASN A 408 31.43 -26.81 -10.89
C ASN A 408 32.69 -26.17 -10.27
N MET A 409 32.53 -25.15 -9.45
CA MET A 409 33.66 -24.55 -8.72
C MET A 409 34.30 -25.52 -7.73
N TYR A 410 33.48 -26.31 -7.03
CA TYR A 410 34.00 -27.34 -6.14
C TYR A 410 34.79 -28.40 -6.90
N GLU A 411 34.30 -28.86 -8.05
CA GLU A 411 35.03 -29.80 -8.91
C GLU A 411 36.33 -29.20 -9.47
N LEU A 412 36.32 -27.92 -9.90
CA LEU A 412 37.51 -27.20 -10.33
C LEU A 412 38.52 -27.04 -9.20
N GLN A 413 38.05 -26.72 -7.98
CA GLN A 413 38.92 -26.67 -6.81
C GLN A 413 39.52 -28.03 -6.48
N LYS A 414 38.75 -29.10 -6.64
CA LYS A 414 39.25 -30.48 -6.47
C LYS A 414 40.25 -30.87 -7.54
N LEU A 415 40.08 -30.44 -8.78
CA LEU A 415 41.03 -30.60 -9.84
C LEU A 415 42.29 -29.77 -9.62
N ASN A 416 42.18 -28.55 -9.08
CA ASN A 416 43.33 -27.73 -8.71
C ASN A 416 44.05 -28.24 -7.45
N SER A 417 43.34 -28.90 -6.55
CA SER A 417 43.90 -29.58 -5.37
C SER A 417 44.50 -30.97 -5.75
N TRP A 418 44.11 -31.50 -6.89
CA TRP A 418 44.84 -32.59 -7.50
C TRP A 418 46.08 -32.01 -8.11
N ASP A 419 47.10 -31.89 -7.30
CA ASP A 419 48.47 -31.65 -7.69
C ASP A 419 48.99 -32.93 -8.36
N VAL A 420 48.36 -33.28 -9.50
CA VAL A 420 48.82 -34.41 -10.33
C VAL A 420 50.24 -34.13 -10.79
N PHE A 421 50.60 -32.86 -10.93
CA PHE A 421 51.92 -32.40 -11.22
C PHE A 421 52.78 -32.16 -9.97
N GLY A 422 52.22 -31.83 -8.80
CA GLY A 422 52.92 -31.66 -7.55
C GLY A 422 53.54 -32.97 -7.05
N ASN A 423 52.81 -34.07 -7.19
CA ASN A 423 53.32 -35.40 -6.85
C ASN A 423 54.32 -35.94 -7.89
N TRP A 424 54.26 -35.47 -9.15
CA TRP A 424 55.25 -35.80 -10.17
C TRP A 424 56.50 -34.97 -10.06
N PHE A 425 56.43 -33.78 -9.51
CA PHE A 425 57.60 -32.91 -9.25
C PHE A 425 57.92 -32.78 -7.75
N ASP A 426 57.51 -33.76 -6.95
CA ASP A 426 58.00 -33.86 -5.58
C ASP A 426 59.47 -34.28 -5.64
N LEU A 427 60.32 -33.25 -5.77
CA LEU A 427 61.74 -33.38 -5.76
C LEU A 427 62.25 -34.23 -4.59
N THR A 428 61.50 -34.27 -3.48
CA THR A 428 61.90 -35.07 -2.30
C THR A 428 61.70 -36.56 -2.52
N SER A 429 60.68 -36.99 -3.26
CA SER A 429 60.53 -38.41 -3.61
C SER A 429 61.63 -38.85 -4.69
N TRP A 430 61.84 -38.00 -5.65
CA TRP A 430 62.92 -38.25 -6.65
C TRP A 430 64.33 -38.28 -6.03
N ILE A 431 64.59 -37.40 -5.08
CA ILE A 431 65.84 -37.39 -4.31
C ILE A 431 66.05 -38.71 -3.56
N LYS A 432 64.97 -39.26 -2.98
CA LYS A 432 65.03 -40.59 -2.31
C LYS A 432 65.35 -41.69 -3.30
N TYR A 433 64.81 -41.72 -4.49
CA TYR A 433 65.08 -42.71 -5.51
C TYR A 433 66.47 -42.54 -6.05
N ILE A 434 66.96 -41.34 -6.25
CA ILE A 434 68.33 -41.06 -6.63
C ILE A 434 69.27 -41.50 -5.53
N GLN A 435 68.96 -41.26 -4.28
CA GLN A 435 69.73 -41.67 -3.12
C GLN A 435 69.86 -43.20 -3.03
N TYR A 436 68.75 -43.92 -3.23
CA TYR A 436 68.78 -45.39 -3.31
C TYR A 436 69.63 -45.89 -4.52
N GLY A 437 69.48 -45.24 -5.66
CA GLY A 437 70.31 -45.55 -6.83
C GLY A 437 71.82 -45.37 -6.56
N VAL A 438 72.27 -44.33 -5.89
CA VAL A 438 73.62 -44.08 -5.50
C VAL A 438 74.10 -45.14 -4.49
N TYR A 439 73.29 -45.52 -3.52
CA TYR A 439 73.62 -46.58 -2.58
C TYR A 439 73.87 -47.95 -3.30
N ILE A 440 73.02 -48.26 -4.28
CA ILE A 440 73.22 -49.50 -5.08
C ILE A 440 74.51 -49.47 -5.85
N VAL A 441 74.80 -48.34 -6.51
CA VAL A 441 76.06 -48.19 -7.26
C VAL A 441 77.30 -48.31 -6.37
N VAL A 442 77.23 -47.64 -5.19
CA VAL A 442 78.36 -47.75 -4.21
C VAL A 442 78.50 -49.15 -3.70
N ALA A 443 77.43 -49.88 -3.43
CA ALA A 443 77.48 -51.27 -2.99
C ALA A 443 78.04 -52.20 -4.07
N VAL A 444 77.65 -52.01 -5.33
CA VAL A 444 78.24 -52.76 -6.49
C VAL A 444 79.73 -52.50 -6.68
N VAL A 445 80.12 -51.22 -6.55
CA VAL A 445 81.53 -50.84 -6.64
C VAL A 445 82.36 -51.43 -5.50
N ALA A 446 81.81 -51.34 -4.27
CA ALA A 446 82.44 -51.99 -3.09
C ALA A 446 82.59 -53.50 -3.26
N LEU A 447 81.56 -54.16 -3.76
CA LEU A 447 81.56 -55.59 -4.02
C LEU A 447 82.61 -55.95 -5.10
N ARG A 448 82.71 -55.15 -6.15
CA ARG A 448 83.76 -55.32 -7.17
C ARG A 448 85.20 -55.15 -6.61
N ILE A 449 85.35 -54.15 -5.75
CA ILE A 449 86.63 -53.94 -5.08
C ILE A 449 86.96 -55.14 -4.18
N VAL A 450 86.02 -55.63 -3.42
CA VAL A 450 86.27 -56.86 -2.59
C VAL A 450 86.54 -58.04 -3.45
N ILE A 451 85.89 -58.29 -4.54
CA ILE A 451 86.16 -59.38 -5.48
C ILE A 451 87.53 -59.20 -6.08
N TYR A 452 87.91 -57.97 -6.48
CA TYR A 452 89.24 -57.73 -7.04
C TYR A 452 90.35 -57.95 -6.03
N VAL A 453 90.10 -57.50 -4.76
CA VAL A 453 91.08 -57.77 -3.68
C VAL A 453 91.20 -59.27 -3.40
N VAL A 454 90.08 -59.98 -3.36
CA VAL A 454 90.12 -61.44 -3.18
C VAL A 454 90.85 -62.15 -4.34
N GLN A 455 90.63 -61.66 -5.59
CA GLN A 455 91.33 -62.20 -6.75
C GLN A 455 92.83 -61.85 -6.75
N MET A 456 93.28 -60.77 -6.12
CA MET A 456 94.67 -60.42 -5.95
C MET A 456 95.39 -61.22 -4.81
N MET A 457 94.61 -61.72 -3.86
CA MET A 457 95.12 -62.53 -2.73
C MET A 457 95.10 -64.05 -2.99
N SER A 458 94.47 -64.46 -4.05
CA SER A 458 94.50 -65.86 -4.56
C SER A 458 95.53 -66.01 -5.62
#